data_3fc8514f89a2e60060ed36ce5883380a
#
_entry.id   3fc8514f89a2e60060ed36ce5883380a
#
_cell.length_a   1.000
_cell.length_b   1.000
_cell.length_c   1.000
_cell.angle_alpha   90.00
_cell.angle_beta   90.00
_cell.angle_gamma   90.00
#
_symmetry.space_group_name_H-M   'P 1'
#
loop_
_entity.id
_entity.type
_entity.pdbx_description
1 polymer ?
#
loop_
_entity_poly.entity_id
_entity_poly.type
_entity_poly.pdbx_seq_one_letter_code
_entity_poly.pdbx_strand_id
1 'polypeptide(L)'
;MTTLVLDGGLATQLESLGADLRDELWSARLLLEEPELIRRAHACYFAAGADVATTASYQATLPGFERRGLGAGEAERLLRLSVKLAAQARDEHGRGLVAASVGPYGAYLANGAEYTGDYDLDEDGLYAWHRPPAGRSSRRPGPTCWPARPSPPIRRRGRWPGCWQARPR
;
A
#
# COMPACT_ATOMS: atom_id res chain seq x y z
N MET A 1 -15.79 4.03 -22.92
CA MET A 1 -15.04 4.36 -21.69
C MET A 1 -14.78 3.06 -20.96
N THR A 2 -13.54 2.76 -20.63
CA THR A 2 -13.20 1.57 -19.84
C THR A 2 -13.18 1.97 -18.37
N THR A 3 -14.03 1.35 -17.55
CA THR A 3 -14.02 1.54 -16.08
C THR A 3 -12.91 0.71 -15.49
N LEU A 4 -12.08 1.29 -14.60
CA LEU A 4 -11.11 0.57 -13.80
C LEU A 4 -11.71 0.29 -12.42
N VAL A 5 -11.57 -0.95 -11.96
CA VAL A 5 -12.00 -1.39 -10.63
C VAL A 5 -10.81 -1.32 -9.69
N LEU A 6 -10.89 -0.49 -8.66
CA LEU A 6 -9.88 -0.44 -7.60
C LEU A 6 -10.08 -1.60 -6.63
N ASP A 7 -9.02 -1.96 -5.92
CA ASP A 7 -9.11 -2.84 -4.76
C ASP A 7 -9.94 -2.21 -3.63
N GLY A 8 -10.28 -3.02 -2.63
CA GLY A 8 -11.03 -2.59 -1.45
C GLY A 8 -10.13 -2.24 -0.27
N GLY A 9 -10.72 -2.21 0.94
CA GLY A 9 -10.02 -1.93 2.18
C GLY A 9 -8.95 -2.97 2.50
N LEU A 10 -7.67 -2.62 2.35
CA LEU A 10 -6.56 -3.53 2.61
C LEU A 10 -6.56 -4.04 4.06
N ALA A 11 -6.87 -3.17 5.04
CA ALA A 11 -6.99 -3.53 6.44
C ALA A 11 -8.00 -4.66 6.65
N THR A 12 -9.23 -4.49 6.15
CA THR A 12 -10.29 -5.50 6.26
C THR A 12 -9.90 -6.84 5.64
N GLN A 13 -9.20 -6.80 4.49
CA GLN A 13 -8.72 -8.03 3.86
C GLN A 13 -7.62 -8.71 4.69
N LEU A 14 -6.71 -7.95 5.27
CA LEU A 14 -5.66 -8.47 6.15
C LEU A 14 -6.25 -9.10 7.41
N GLU A 15 -7.23 -8.46 8.06
CA GLU A 15 -7.97 -9.03 9.19
C GLU A 15 -8.65 -10.35 8.81
N SER A 16 -9.28 -10.42 7.65
CA SER A 16 -9.89 -11.66 7.16
C SER A 16 -8.87 -12.79 6.91
N LEU A 17 -7.62 -12.44 6.70
CA LEU A 17 -6.49 -13.36 6.57
C LEU A 17 -5.81 -13.67 7.92
N GLY A 18 -6.31 -13.10 9.03
CA GLY A 18 -5.85 -13.36 10.38
C GLY A 18 -4.85 -12.35 10.94
N ALA A 19 -4.64 -11.21 10.28
CA ALA A 19 -3.77 -10.16 10.80
C ALA A 19 -4.37 -9.48 12.03
N ASP A 20 -3.54 -9.19 13.02
CA ASP A 20 -3.88 -8.29 14.12
C ASP A 20 -3.52 -6.86 13.73
N LEU A 21 -4.51 -5.97 13.61
CA LEU A 21 -4.33 -4.57 13.21
C LEU A 21 -4.52 -3.57 14.35
N ARG A 22 -4.49 -4.01 15.61
CA ARG A 22 -4.68 -3.14 16.80
C ARG A 22 -3.53 -2.16 17.04
N ASP A 23 -2.47 -2.24 16.31
CA ASP A 23 -1.33 -1.32 16.34
C ASP A 23 -1.60 -0.09 15.44
N GLU A 24 -1.38 1.12 15.95
CA GLU A 24 -1.55 2.38 15.18
C GLU A 24 -0.71 2.43 13.89
N LEU A 25 0.43 1.74 13.86
CA LEU A 25 1.28 1.59 12.69
C LEU A 25 1.28 0.14 12.16
N TRP A 26 0.11 -0.51 12.16
CA TRP A 26 -0.04 -1.91 11.75
C TRP A 26 0.56 -2.19 10.37
N SER A 27 0.46 -1.26 9.41
CA SER A 27 1.01 -1.44 8.06
C SER A 27 2.54 -1.50 8.07
N ALA A 28 3.18 -0.70 8.93
CA ALA A 28 4.63 -0.74 9.11
C ALA A 28 5.08 -2.05 9.76
N ARG A 29 4.34 -2.51 10.79
CA ARG A 29 4.63 -3.78 11.45
C ARG A 29 4.47 -4.96 10.49
N LEU A 30 3.38 -5.04 9.74
CA LEU A 30 3.17 -6.12 8.79
C LEU A 30 4.19 -6.12 7.64
N LEU A 31 4.67 -4.96 7.21
CA LEU A 31 5.75 -4.90 6.23
C LEU A 31 7.07 -5.49 6.75
N LEU A 32 7.29 -5.44 8.07
CA LEU A 32 8.48 -6.00 8.72
C LEU A 32 8.32 -7.49 9.03
N GLU A 33 7.20 -7.85 9.64
CA GLU A 33 7.01 -9.16 10.26
C GLU A 33 6.30 -10.15 9.33
N GLU A 34 5.32 -9.69 8.55
CA GLU A 34 4.44 -10.55 7.76
C GLU A 34 4.20 -10.01 6.31
N PRO A 35 5.27 -9.68 5.56
CA PRO A 35 5.11 -9.08 4.22
C PRO A 35 4.33 -9.97 3.25
N GLU A 36 4.43 -11.28 3.40
CA GLU A 36 3.73 -12.25 2.57
C GLU A 36 2.20 -12.16 2.74
N LEU A 37 1.72 -11.78 3.93
CA LEU A 37 0.29 -11.58 4.17
C LEU A 37 -0.25 -10.40 3.36
N ILE A 38 0.54 -9.31 3.24
CA ILE A 38 0.21 -8.16 2.40
C ILE A 38 0.15 -8.58 0.92
N ARG A 39 1.14 -9.34 0.44
CA ARG A 39 1.12 -9.85 -0.95
C ARG A 39 -0.13 -10.69 -1.21
N ARG A 40 -0.49 -11.59 -0.28
CA ARG A 40 -1.69 -12.42 -0.38
C ARG A 40 -2.97 -11.57 -0.41
N ALA A 41 -3.08 -10.52 0.39
CA ALA A 41 -4.22 -9.62 0.37
C ALA A 41 -4.40 -8.97 -1.00
N HIS A 42 -3.33 -8.46 -1.62
CA HIS A 42 -3.37 -7.94 -2.98
C HIS A 42 -3.76 -9.01 -4.01
N ALA A 43 -3.22 -10.22 -3.89
CA ALA A 43 -3.58 -11.33 -4.78
C ALA A 43 -5.07 -11.68 -4.69
N CYS A 44 -5.68 -11.64 -3.51
CA CYS A 44 -7.12 -11.83 -3.33
C CYS A 44 -7.93 -10.78 -4.08
N TYR A 45 -7.55 -9.51 -4.05
CA TYR A 45 -8.25 -8.45 -4.78
C TYR A 45 -8.13 -8.62 -6.29
N PHE A 46 -6.95 -8.94 -6.82
CA PHE A 46 -6.80 -9.23 -8.24
C PHE A 46 -7.63 -10.46 -8.66
N ALA A 47 -7.65 -11.50 -7.84
CA ALA A 47 -8.47 -12.69 -8.10
C ALA A 47 -9.98 -12.39 -8.07
N ALA A 48 -10.41 -11.40 -7.26
CA ALA A 48 -11.78 -10.92 -7.20
C ALA A 48 -12.16 -9.99 -8.38
N GLY A 49 -11.20 -9.59 -9.21
CA GLY A 49 -11.44 -8.78 -10.41
C GLY A 49 -10.98 -7.34 -10.32
N ALA A 50 -10.22 -6.94 -9.32
CA ALA A 50 -9.62 -5.62 -9.28
C ALA A 50 -8.63 -5.43 -10.44
N ASP A 51 -8.67 -4.26 -11.07
CA ASP A 51 -7.71 -3.84 -12.09
C ASP A 51 -6.52 -3.11 -11.48
N VAL A 52 -6.67 -2.54 -10.28
CA VAL A 52 -5.65 -1.74 -9.61
C VAL A 52 -5.54 -2.16 -8.15
N ALA A 53 -4.33 -2.47 -7.69
CA ALA A 53 -4.01 -2.64 -6.28
C ALA A 53 -3.33 -1.39 -5.71
N THR A 54 -3.80 -0.92 -4.56
CA THR A 54 -3.26 0.21 -3.82
C THR A 54 -2.28 -0.28 -2.77
N THR A 55 -1.06 0.26 -2.74
CA THR A 55 0.00 -0.25 -1.86
C THR A 55 -0.28 -0.04 -0.38
N ALA A 56 0.30 -0.89 0.50
CA ALA A 56 0.21 -0.82 1.95
C ALA A 56 1.07 0.31 2.54
N SER A 57 1.00 1.52 1.98
CA SER A 57 1.84 2.66 2.38
C SER A 57 1.07 3.88 2.88
N TYR A 58 -0.25 3.77 3.05
CA TYR A 58 -1.09 4.88 3.49
C TYR A 58 -0.66 5.50 4.83
N GLN A 59 -0.33 4.67 5.83
CA GLN A 59 0.17 5.11 7.13
C GLN A 59 1.69 4.98 7.27
N ALA A 60 2.37 4.41 6.27
CA ALA A 60 3.80 4.18 6.28
C ALA A 60 4.54 5.45 5.83
N THR A 61 4.96 6.26 6.79
CA THR A 61 5.67 7.51 6.55
C THR A 61 7.07 7.47 7.15
N LEU A 62 8.02 8.23 6.59
CA LEU A 62 9.37 8.29 7.15
C LEU A 62 9.37 8.70 8.64
N PRO A 63 8.67 9.79 9.06
CA PRO A 63 8.59 10.14 10.47
C PRO A 63 7.88 9.09 11.34
N GLY A 64 6.90 8.36 10.79
CA GLY A 64 6.23 7.27 11.50
C GLY A 64 7.18 6.10 11.78
N PHE A 65 8.03 5.75 10.83
CA PHE A 65 9.06 4.73 11.02
C PHE A 65 10.15 5.20 12.00
N GLU A 66 10.58 6.47 11.94
CA GLU A 66 11.56 7.03 12.86
C GLU A 66 11.07 7.00 14.32
N ARG A 67 9.79 7.28 14.58
CA ARG A 67 9.18 7.14 15.92
C ARG A 67 9.25 5.72 16.46
N ARG A 68 9.36 4.71 15.59
CA ARG A 68 9.59 3.30 15.96
C ARG A 68 11.07 2.91 16.02
N GLY A 69 11.98 3.86 15.92
CA GLY A 69 13.41 3.63 15.98
C GLY A 69 14.02 3.09 14.69
N LEU A 70 13.27 3.07 13.58
CA LEU A 70 13.78 2.63 12.29
C LEU A 70 14.54 3.78 11.60
N GLY A 71 15.74 3.49 11.14
CA GLY A 71 16.53 4.46 10.38
C GLY A 71 15.91 4.79 9.03
N ALA A 72 16.19 5.99 8.51
CA ALA A 72 15.62 6.47 7.25
C ALA A 72 15.87 5.53 6.06
N GLY A 73 17.01 4.83 6.01
CA GLY A 73 17.30 3.83 4.97
C GLY A 73 16.40 2.60 5.04
N GLU A 74 16.06 2.16 6.25
CA GLU A 74 15.16 1.04 6.46
C GLU A 74 13.70 1.43 6.16
N ALA A 75 13.28 2.61 6.58
CA ALA A 75 11.98 3.16 6.25
C ALA A 75 11.77 3.24 4.72
N GLU A 76 12.77 3.73 3.97
CA GLU A 76 12.72 3.75 2.51
C GLU A 76 12.64 2.33 1.92
N ARG A 77 13.39 1.38 2.48
CA ARG A 77 13.33 -0.03 2.07
C ARG A 77 11.92 -0.62 2.24
N LEU A 78 11.24 -0.33 3.35
CA LEU A 78 9.89 -0.80 3.63
C LEU A 78 8.84 -0.15 2.70
N LEU A 79 8.96 1.15 2.41
CA LEU A 79 8.11 1.80 1.43
C LEU A 79 8.28 1.18 0.03
N ARG A 80 9.51 0.88 -0.39
CA ARG A 80 9.78 0.16 -1.63
C ARG A 80 9.24 -1.27 -1.60
N LEU A 81 9.31 -1.94 -0.45
CA LEU A 81 8.76 -3.28 -0.26
C LEU A 81 7.25 -3.29 -0.45
N SER A 82 6.49 -2.30 0.06
CA SER A 82 5.04 -2.22 -0.13
C SER A 82 4.65 -2.22 -1.62
N VAL A 83 5.38 -1.46 -2.44
CA VAL A 83 5.19 -1.43 -3.90
C VAL A 83 5.56 -2.78 -4.53
N LYS A 84 6.67 -3.38 -4.09
CA LYS A 84 7.13 -4.68 -4.60
C LYS A 84 6.12 -5.79 -4.35
N LEU A 85 5.50 -5.84 -3.17
CA LEU A 85 4.50 -6.86 -2.81
C LEU A 85 3.25 -6.76 -3.68
N ALA A 86 2.73 -5.54 -3.90
CA ALA A 86 1.61 -5.33 -4.82
C ALA A 86 1.98 -5.69 -6.27
N ALA A 87 3.20 -5.35 -6.70
CA ALA A 87 3.69 -5.71 -8.03
C ALA A 87 3.83 -7.23 -8.21
N GLN A 88 4.32 -7.95 -7.21
CA GLN A 88 4.41 -9.41 -7.24
C GLN A 88 3.02 -10.05 -7.37
N ALA A 89 2.04 -9.60 -6.57
CA ALA A 89 0.67 -10.09 -6.65
C ALA A 89 0.06 -9.84 -8.05
N ARG A 90 0.29 -8.66 -8.63
CA ARG A 90 -0.11 -8.33 -9.99
C ARG A 90 0.53 -9.25 -11.03
N ASP A 91 1.85 -9.46 -10.93
CA ASP A 91 2.61 -10.29 -11.88
C ASP A 91 2.16 -11.75 -11.84
N GLU A 92 1.86 -12.26 -10.66
CA GLU A 92 1.27 -13.59 -10.48
C GLU A 92 -0.14 -13.70 -11.09
N HIS A 93 -0.92 -12.63 -11.01
CA HIS A 93 -2.23 -12.55 -11.64
C HIS A 93 -2.14 -12.39 -13.17
N GLY A 94 -1.03 -11.89 -13.68
CA GLY A 94 -0.72 -11.71 -15.09
C GLY A 94 -1.24 -10.43 -15.72
N ARG A 95 -1.96 -9.57 -14.97
CA ARG A 95 -2.47 -8.27 -15.43
C ARG A 95 -2.76 -7.34 -14.25
N GLY A 96 -3.00 -6.08 -14.52
CA GLY A 96 -3.40 -5.06 -13.56
C GLY A 96 -2.36 -3.95 -13.40
N LEU A 97 -2.67 -3.02 -12.53
CA LEU A 97 -1.86 -1.84 -12.21
C LEU A 97 -1.55 -1.83 -10.71
N VAL A 98 -0.50 -1.13 -10.34
CA VAL A 98 -0.17 -0.84 -8.94
C VAL A 98 -0.19 0.67 -8.76
N ALA A 99 -0.99 1.15 -7.81
CA ALA A 99 -1.05 2.54 -7.39
C ALA A 99 -0.32 2.69 -6.05
N ALA A 100 0.73 3.49 -6.02
CA ALA A 100 1.40 3.82 -4.77
C ALA A 100 0.49 4.75 -3.95
N SER A 101 0.12 4.32 -2.73
CA SER A 101 -0.63 5.15 -1.80
C SER A 101 0.32 6.16 -1.15
N VAL A 102 -0.08 7.44 -1.22
CA VAL A 102 0.58 8.54 -0.49
C VAL A 102 -0.37 8.97 0.61
N GLY A 103 -0.02 8.66 1.86
CA GLY A 103 -0.84 9.04 3.01
C GLY A 103 -0.81 10.55 3.25
N PRO A 104 -1.94 11.18 3.61
CA PRO A 104 -1.96 12.57 4.01
C PRO A 104 -1.32 12.74 5.40
N TYR A 105 -0.95 13.98 5.72
CA TYR A 105 -0.41 14.31 7.05
C TYR A 105 -1.35 13.90 8.19
N GLY A 106 -2.66 14.04 8.02
CA GLY A 106 -3.66 13.61 9.00
C GLY A 106 -3.60 12.11 9.32
N ALA A 107 -3.34 11.26 8.32
CA ALA A 107 -3.17 9.83 8.55
C ALA A 107 -1.92 9.50 9.39
N TYR A 108 -0.87 10.30 9.28
CA TYR A 108 0.32 10.21 10.13
C TYR A 108 0.04 10.61 11.59
N LEU A 109 -0.85 11.59 11.81
CA LEU A 109 -1.25 12.01 13.15
C LEU A 109 -2.04 10.92 13.89
N ALA A 110 -2.72 10.03 13.15
CA ALA A 110 -3.51 8.90 13.69
C ALA A 110 -4.55 9.31 14.74
N ASN A 111 -5.09 10.53 14.64
CA ASN A 111 -6.07 11.11 15.57
C ASN A 111 -7.41 11.49 14.91
N GLY A 112 -7.62 11.06 13.65
CA GLY A 112 -8.80 11.39 12.87
C GLY A 112 -8.73 12.75 12.16
N ALA A 113 -7.63 13.45 12.23
CA ALA A 113 -7.44 14.76 11.57
C ALA A 113 -7.58 14.68 10.04
N GLU A 114 -7.36 13.51 9.44
CA GLU A 114 -7.59 13.27 8.02
C GLU A 114 -9.05 13.50 7.59
N TYR A 115 -10.00 13.39 8.51
CA TYR A 115 -11.44 13.60 8.24
C TYR A 115 -11.89 15.03 8.55
N THR A 116 -11.19 15.74 9.44
CA THR A 116 -11.56 17.09 9.86
C THR A 116 -10.76 18.19 9.17
N GLY A 117 -9.54 17.87 8.72
CA GLY A 117 -8.59 18.83 8.17
C GLY A 117 -7.98 19.76 9.25
N ASP A 118 -8.17 19.43 10.53
CA ASP A 118 -7.64 20.21 11.65
C ASP A 118 -6.18 19.82 11.92
N TYR A 119 -5.28 20.54 11.29
CA TYR A 119 -3.85 20.32 11.34
C TYR A 119 -3.13 21.44 12.10
N ASP A 120 -2.04 21.08 12.76
CA ASP A 120 -1.09 22.00 13.39
C ASP A 120 -0.06 22.60 12.40
N LEU A 121 -0.20 22.31 11.11
CA LEU A 121 0.60 22.82 10.00
C LEU A 121 -0.26 23.65 9.06
N ASP A 122 0.32 24.76 8.60
CA ASP A 122 -0.20 25.53 7.48
C ASP A 122 0.12 24.87 6.11
N GLU A 123 -0.28 25.51 5.02
CA GLU A 123 -0.09 25.00 3.66
C GLU A 123 1.40 24.78 3.33
N ASP A 124 2.27 25.72 3.73
CA ASP A 124 3.71 25.61 3.49
C ASP A 124 4.32 24.47 4.31
N GLY A 125 3.88 24.29 5.54
CA GLY A 125 4.26 23.17 6.41
C GLY A 125 3.84 21.82 5.83
N LEU A 126 2.60 21.71 5.34
CA LEU A 126 2.10 20.51 4.68
C LEU A 126 2.87 20.22 3.38
N TYR A 127 3.17 21.24 2.59
CA TYR A 127 3.98 21.09 1.39
C TYR A 127 5.40 20.59 1.73
N ALA A 128 6.03 21.17 2.74
CA ALA A 128 7.36 20.77 3.20
C ALA A 128 7.35 19.32 3.73
N TRP A 129 6.30 18.92 4.44
CA TRP A 129 6.16 17.56 4.98
C TRP A 129 6.00 16.51 3.86
N HIS A 130 5.23 16.79 2.81
CA HIS A 130 5.04 15.89 1.68
C HIS A 130 6.21 15.87 0.71
N ARG A 131 7.11 16.86 0.78
CA ARG A 131 8.24 16.95 -0.10
C ARG A 131 9.34 15.98 0.32
N PRO A 132 9.88 15.16 -0.61
CA PRO A 132 11.03 14.31 -0.30
C PRO A 132 12.19 15.15 0.23
N PRO A 133 12.95 14.65 1.24
CA PRO A 133 14.14 15.36 1.73
C PRO A 133 15.10 15.70 0.60
N ALA A 134 15.62 16.91 0.60
CA ALA A 134 16.57 17.38 -0.40
C ALA A 134 17.79 16.42 -0.41
N GLY A 135 18.11 15.84 -1.56
CA GLY A 135 19.20 14.88 -1.76
C GLY A 135 18.77 13.45 -2.08
N ARG A 136 17.48 13.09 -2.00
CA ARG A 136 17.02 11.73 -2.25
C ARG A 136 16.35 11.48 -3.61
N SER A 137 16.40 12.40 -4.56
CA SER A 137 15.95 12.09 -5.90
C SER A 137 16.48 13.05 -6.94
N SER A 138 17.50 12.64 -7.67
CA SER A 138 17.80 13.15 -9.01
C SER A 138 16.87 12.55 -10.07
N ARG A 139 15.84 11.78 -9.67
CA ARG A 139 14.85 11.21 -10.58
C ARG A 139 13.53 11.95 -10.39
N ARG A 140 13.01 12.48 -11.51
CA ARG A 140 11.71 13.15 -11.60
C ARG A 140 10.65 12.33 -10.85
N PRO A 141 9.70 12.95 -10.11
CA PRO A 141 8.55 12.25 -9.60
C PRO A 141 7.86 11.60 -10.81
N GLY A 142 7.92 10.28 -10.88
CA GLY A 142 7.12 9.53 -11.82
C GLY A 142 5.64 9.73 -11.49
N PRO A 143 4.74 9.54 -12.46
CA PRO A 143 3.31 9.62 -12.19
C PRO A 143 2.97 8.68 -11.03
N THR A 144 2.04 9.09 -10.18
CA THR A 144 1.53 8.35 -9.03
C THR A 144 0.93 6.97 -9.39
N CYS A 145 0.79 6.70 -10.68
CA CYS A 145 0.58 5.38 -11.25
C CYS A 145 1.85 4.95 -11.98
N TRP A 146 2.53 3.92 -11.49
CA TRP A 146 3.63 3.30 -12.21
C TRP A 146 3.04 2.33 -13.23
N PRO A 147 3.14 2.60 -14.55
CA PRO A 147 2.71 1.61 -15.54
C PRO A 147 3.64 0.41 -15.42
N ALA A 148 3.06 -0.72 -15.05
CA ALA A 148 3.77 -1.98 -15.10
C ALA A 148 4.10 -2.33 -16.55
N ARG A 149 5.31 -2.75 -16.80
CA ARG A 149 5.63 -3.40 -18.08
C ARG A 149 4.73 -4.63 -18.24
N PRO A 150 4.16 -4.87 -19.43
CA PRO A 150 3.41 -6.11 -19.66
C PRO A 150 4.37 -7.28 -19.48
N SER A 151 4.04 -8.16 -18.53
CA SER A 151 4.73 -9.45 -18.38
C SER A 151 4.24 -10.41 -19.46
N PRO A 152 5.08 -11.34 -19.94
CA PRO A 152 4.65 -12.36 -20.89
C PRO A 152 3.51 -13.21 -20.30
N PRO A 153 2.63 -13.80 -21.12
CA PRO A 153 1.45 -14.51 -20.66
C PRO A 153 1.83 -15.72 -19.79
N ILE A 154 1.52 -15.64 -18.51
CA ILE A 154 1.66 -16.75 -17.57
C ILE A 154 0.43 -17.67 -17.69
N ARG A 155 0.66 -18.93 -17.97
CA ARG A 155 -0.36 -19.98 -18.03
C ARG A 155 -1.16 -20.02 -16.71
N ARG A 156 -2.49 -20.14 -16.83
CA ARG A 156 -3.44 -20.31 -15.71
C ARG A 156 -2.92 -21.38 -14.73
N ARG A 157 -2.61 -20.99 -13.50
CA ARG A 157 -2.40 -21.89 -12.38
C ARG A 157 -3.46 -21.63 -11.31
N GLY A 158 -4.00 -22.73 -10.84
CA GLY A 158 -5.01 -23.03 -9.85
C GLY A 158 -5.51 -21.96 -8.86
N ARG A 159 -6.71 -22.21 -8.38
CA ARG A 159 -7.39 -21.47 -7.30
C ARG A 159 -6.48 -21.33 -6.07
N TRP A 160 -6.36 -20.12 -5.56
CA TRP A 160 -5.74 -19.86 -4.28
C TRP A 160 -6.68 -20.24 -3.14
N PRO A 161 -6.29 -21.12 -2.18
CA PRO A 161 -7.06 -21.35 -0.98
C PRO A 161 -6.94 -20.11 -0.07
N GLY A 162 -8.07 -19.55 0.37
CA GLY A 162 -8.12 -18.44 1.33
C GLY A 162 -8.62 -17.11 0.79
N CYS A 163 -8.93 -16.97 -0.50
CA CYS A 163 -9.69 -15.84 -1.00
C CYS A 163 -11.19 -16.05 -0.72
N TRP A 164 -11.86 -15.00 -0.36
CA TRP A 164 -13.28 -14.93 -0.02
C TRP A 164 -14.14 -15.93 -0.82
N GLN A 165 -14.65 -16.94 -0.16
CA GLN A 165 -15.89 -17.59 -0.59
C GLN A 165 -17.00 -16.88 0.17
N ALA A 166 -17.80 -16.08 -0.54
CA ALA A 166 -19.05 -15.59 0.00
C ALA A 166 -19.84 -16.79 0.55
N ARG A 167 -20.08 -16.83 1.87
CA ARG A 167 -21.01 -17.81 2.42
C ARG A 167 -22.39 -17.46 1.88
N PRO A 168 -23.12 -18.37 1.23
CA PRO A 168 -24.52 -18.15 0.92
C PRO A 168 -25.28 -17.96 2.24
N ARG A 169 -26.19 -16.97 2.28
CA ARG A 169 -27.13 -16.75 3.39
C ARG A 169 -28.08 -17.93 3.51
#